data_0202d4b7b0e72f2e78ee64abb0667a9b
#
_entry.id   0202d4b7b0e72f2e78ee64abb0667a9b
#
_cell.length_a   1.000
_cell.length_b   1.000
_cell.length_c   1.000
_cell.angle_alpha   90.00
_cell.angle_beta   90.00
_cell.angle_gamma   90.00
#
_symmetry.space_group_name_H-M   'P 1'
#
loop_
_entity.id
_entity.type
_entity.pdbx_description
1 polymer ?
#
loop_
_entity_poly.entity_id
_entity_poly.type
_entity_poly.pdbx_seq_one_letter_code
_entity_poly.pdbx_strand_id
1 'polypeptide(L)'
;MENPVGFDFETVCVSWTVRETSARRQQNAKIEVSLKEDFSEILWEKEGKDLNSAAEKLEFTRSAYTRYYVKVTVTNDKGETAVSEPAYFETGKMDDSWMGKWITTKKEDTFHPLFIKNFEVKKKPASARLYICGLGLFEAKLNGKKVGEEVLTPYYSNYHDEEQYLTFDVTEDIKNIDNHTEMQETAENQLAVSLGNGWYKGKF
;
A
#
# COMPACT_ATOMS: atom_id res chain seq x y z
N MET A 1 -9.07 -2.15 7.95
CA MET A 1 -8.13 -2.22 6.82
C MET A 1 -6.99 -3.11 7.30
N GLU A 2 -6.63 -4.10 6.54
CA GLU A 2 -5.64 -5.11 6.92
C GLU A 2 -4.45 -4.97 5.98
N ASN A 3 -3.25 -4.82 6.55
CA ASN A 3 -1.98 -4.66 5.82
C ASN A 3 -2.01 -3.65 4.65
N PRO A 4 -2.41 -2.39 4.87
CA PRO A 4 -2.55 -1.42 3.79
C PRO A 4 -1.20 -1.01 3.18
N VAL A 5 -1.20 -0.83 1.85
CA VAL A 5 -0.07 -0.33 1.08
C VAL A 5 -0.41 1.06 0.55
N GLY A 6 0.55 1.98 0.57
CA GLY A 6 0.34 3.36 0.14
C GLY A 6 -0.40 4.22 1.16
N PHE A 7 -0.29 3.90 2.43
CA PHE A 7 -0.93 4.62 3.51
C PHE A 7 -0.36 6.05 3.64
N ASP A 8 -1.21 7.05 3.50
CA ASP A 8 -0.82 8.47 3.47
C ASP A 8 -1.66 9.36 4.40
N PHE A 9 -2.31 8.77 5.40
CA PHE A 9 -3.06 9.54 6.38
C PHE A 9 -2.16 10.09 7.48
N GLU A 10 -2.48 11.27 7.97
CA GLU A 10 -1.76 11.94 9.06
C GLU A 10 -1.70 11.08 10.34
N THR A 11 -2.80 10.42 10.67
CA THR A 11 -2.91 9.60 11.88
C THR A 11 -2.96 8.12 11.53
N VAL A 12 -2.07 7.32 12.15
CA VAL A 12 -2.12 5.85 12.12
C VAL A 12 -2.70 5.36 13.43
N CYS A 13 -3.73 4.51 13.34
CA CYS A 13 -4.30 3.82 14.49
C CYS A 13 -4.26 2.31 14.27
N VAL A 14 -4.02 1.57 15.35
CA VAL A 14 -4.14 0.11 15.38
C VAL A 14 -5.33 -0.29 16.24
N SER A 15 -5.99 -1.38 15.85
CA SER A 15 -7.04 -2.02 16.64
C SER A 15 -6.77 -3.51 16.78
N TRP A 16 -7.23 -4.11 17.87
CA TRP A 16 -7.07 -5.54 18.14
C TRP A 16 -8.26 -6.12 18.85
N THR A 17 -8.44 -7.42 18.71
CA THR A 17 -9.42 -8.21 19.44
C THR A 17 -8.77 -9.45 20.01
N VAL A 18 -9.10 -9.81 21.24
CA VAL A 18 -8.72 -11.10 21.83
C VAL A 18 -9.88 -12.06 21.68
N ARG A 19 -9.62 -13.26 21.17
CA ARG A 19 -10.60 -14.33 20.97
C ARG A 19 -10.26 -15.52 21.86
N GLU A 20 -11.20 -16.45 21.99
CA GLU A 20 -11.01 -17.73 22.69
C GLU A 20 -10.57 -17.60 24.16
N THR A 21 -11.04 -16.56 24.84
CA THR A 21 -10.77 -16.32 26.25
C THR A 21 -12.04 -16.23 27.06
N SER A 22 -11.98 -16.69 28.32
CA SER A 22 -13.03 -16.48 29.30
C SER A 22 -12.85 -15.20 30.13
N ALA A 23 -11.78 -14.46 29.89
CA ALA A 23 -11.51 -13.15 30.50
C ALA A 23 -12.49 -12.09 29.98
N ARG A 24 -12.70 -11.06 30.78
CA ARG A 24 -13.67 -9.99 30.44
C ARG A 24 -13.01 -8.65 30.16
N ARG A 25 -11.76 -8.47 30.57
CA ARG A 25 -11.07 -7.18 30.47
C ARG A 25 -9.61 -7.35 30.10
N GLN A 26 -9.12 -6.42 29.30
CA GLN A 26 -7.71 -6.16 29.15
C GLN A 26 -7.16 -5.59 30.47
N GLN A 27 -6.13 -6.19 31.01
CA GLN A 27 -5.39 -5.68 32.17
C GLN A 27 -4.21 -4.82 31.73
N ASN A 28 -3.54 -5.20 30.64
CA ASN A 28 -2.44 -4.49 30.04
C ASN A 28 -2.37 -4.80 28.55
N ALA A 29 -1.86 -3.86 27.76
CA ALA A 29 -1.46 -4.12 26.40
C ALA A 29 -0.14 -3.44 26.08
N LYS A 30 0.64 -4.07 25.21
CA LYS A 30 1.89 -3.53 24.66
C LYS A 30 1.79 -3.56 23.15
N ILE A 31 2.09 -2.44 22.50
CA ILE A 31 2.20 -2.32 21.05
C ILE A 31 3.67 -2.08 20.73
N GLU A 32 4.18 -2.82 19.76
CA GLU A 32 5.54 -2.71 19.26
C GLU A 32 5.50 -2.44 17.77
N VAL A 33 6.33 -1.49 17.31
CA VAL A 33 6.51 -1.16 15.88
C VAL A 33 7.96 -1.39 15.51
N SER A 34 8.18 -2.04 14.37
CA SER A 34 9.51 -2.37 13.86
C SER A 34 9.57 -2.15 12.34
N LEU A 35 10.78 -1.91 11.82
CA LEU A 35 11.08 -1.98 10.39
C LEU A 35 11.36 -3.41 9.92
N LYS A 36 11.48 -4.35 10.86
CA LYS A 36 11.77 -5.77 10.60
C LYS A 36 10.61 -6.63 11.10
N GLU A 37 10.21 -7.60 10.31
CA GLU A 37 9.11 -8.51 10.61
C GLU A 37 9.39 -9.38 11.84
N ASP A 38 10.65 -9.68 12.10
CA ASP A 38 11.10 -10.48 13.25
C ASP A 38 11.16 -9.68 14.57
N PHE A 39 10.89 -8.37 14.52
CA PHE A 39 10.99 -7.45 15.66
C PHE A 39 12.35 -7.48 16.37
N SER A 40 13.41 -7.83 15.66
CA SER A 40 14.79 -7.83 16.20
C SER A 40 15.27 -6.41 16.58
N GLU A 41 14.57 -5.39 16.11
CA GLU A 41 14.88 -3.99 16.36
C GLU A 41 13.56 -3.18 16.48
N ILE A 42 13.26 -2.73 17.68
CA ILE A 42 12.02 -1.97 17.97
C ILE A 42 12.26 -0.50 17.66
N LEU A 43 11.44 0.05 16.78
CA LEU A 43 11.43 1.47 16.43
C LEU A 43 10.65 2.31 17.46
N TRP A 44 9.51 1.80 17.89
CA TRP A 44 8.60 2.46 18.81
C TRP A 44 7.79 1.43 19.58
N GLU A 45 7.50 1.75 20.84
CA GLU A 45 6.63 0.91 21.65
C GLU A 45 5.75 1.77 22.58
N LYS A 46 4.61 1.24 22.93
CA LYS A 46 3.72 1.81 23.93
C LYS A 46 3.10 0.68 24.75
N GLU A 47 3.14 0.83 26.07
CA GLU A 47 2.55 -0.14 27.01
C GLU A 47 1.69 0.56 28.02
N GLY A 48 0.56 -0.04 28.39
CA GLY A 48 -0.34 0.51 29.38
C GLY A 48 -1.61 -0.30 29.62
N LYS A 49 -2.26 0.01 30.74
CA LYS A 49 -3.53 -0.63 31.13
C LYS A 49 -4.73 -0.06 30.37
N ASP A 50 -4.62 1.21 29.96
CA ASP A 50 -5.73 1.99 29.40
C ASP A 50 -5.61 2.17 27.87
N LEU A 51 -4.80 1.34 27.17
CA LEU A 51 -4.70 1.40 25.72
C LEU A 51 -6.04 1.04 25.09
N ASN A 52 -6.45 1.86 24.11
CA ASN A 52 -7.73 1.74 23.44
C ASN A 52 -7.66 0.66 22.33
N SER A 53 -8.17 -0.53 22.61
CA SER A 53 -8.17 -1.64 21.65
C SER A 53 -8.95 -1.38 20.35
N ALA A 54 -9.80 -0.35 20.32
CA ALA A 54 -10.56 -0.01 19.13
C ALA A 54 -9.80 0.94 18.17
N ALA A 55 -8.95 1.82 18.71
CA ALA A 55 -8.20 2.81 17.90
C ALA A 55 -7.06 3.43 18.72
N GLU A 56 -5.98 2.67 18.94
CA GLU A 56 -4.79 3.21 19.60
C GLU A 56 -3.88 3.91 18.60
N LYS A 57 -3.51 5.16 18.86
CA LYS A 57 -2.64 5.93 17.99
C LYS A 57 -1.18 5.48 18.08
N LEU A 58 -0.54 5.37 16.91
CA LEU A 58 0.89 5.14 16.79
C LEU A 58 1.59 6.51 16.60
N GLU A 59 2.28 6.97 17.64
CA GLU A 59 2.86 8.32 17.71
C GLU A 59 4.37 8.30 17.47
N PHE A 60 4.78 8.10 16.22
CA PHE A 60 6.17 8.17 15.80
C PHE A 60 6.31 8.81 14.42
N THR A 61 7.52 9.29 14.09
CA THR A 61 7.81 9.86 12.76
C THR A 61 7.92 8.75 11.71
N ARG A 62 7.17 8.89 10.64
CA ARG A 62 7.15 7.95 9.51
C ARG A 62 7.94 8.51 8.34
N SER A 63 8.59 7.63 7.60
CA SER A 63 9.24 7.93 6.33
C SER A 63 8.35 7.51 5.16
N ALA A 64 8.46 8.17 4.01
CA ALA A 64 7.80 7.75 2.79
C ALA A 64 8.30 6.37 2.32
N TYR A 65 7.45 5.63 1.60
CA TYR A 65 7.78 4.34 0.96
C TYR A 65 8.30 3.28 1.93
N THR A 66 7.86 3.31 3.18
CA THR A 66 8.42 2.49 4.26
C THR A 66 7.38 1.54 4.83
N ARG A 67 7.72 0.26 4.95
CA ARG A 67 6.90 -0.75 5.63
C ARG A 67 7.21 -0.76 7.11
N TYR A 68 6.17 -0.71 7.92
CA TYR A 68 6.21 -0.80 9.37
C TYR A 68 5.43 -2.02 9.82
N TYR A 69 6.07 -2.90 10.57
CA TYR A 69 5.43 -4.05 11.19
C TYR A 69 4.93 -3.69 12.57
N VAL A 70 3.76 -4.19 12.93
CA VAL A 70 3.09 -3.92 14.20
C VAL A 70 2.71 -5.23 14.86
N LYS A 71 3.01 -5.35 16.14
CA LYS A 71 2.67 -6.49 16.98
C LYS A 71 2.03 -6.00 18.26
N VAL A 72 0.99 -6.68 18.72
CA VAL A 72 0.27 -6.35 19.95
C VAL A 72 0.32 -7.52 20.90
N THR A 73 0.74 -7.28 22.13
CA THR A 73 0.69 -8.22 23.25
C THR A 73 -0.37 -7.76 24.24
N VAL A 74 -1.29 -8.63 24.61
CA VAL A 74 -2.37 -8.31 25.57
C VAL A 74 -2.30 -9.27 26.74
N THR A 75 -2.34 -8.72 27.95
CA THR A 75 -2.54 -9.47 29.20
C THR A 75 -3.94 -9.17 29.71
N ASN A 76 -4.72 -10.20 30.00
CA ASN A 76 -6.11 -10.10 30.47
C ASN A 76 -6.21 -10.08 32.02
N ASP A 77 -7.42 -9.91 32.53
CA ASP A 77 -7.73 -9.86 33.97
C ASP A 77 -7.57 -11.20 34.70
N LYS A 78 -7.21 -12.27 34.01
CA LYS A 78 -6.84 -13.57 34.57
C LYS A 78 -5.33 -13.84 34.53
N GLY A 79 -4.55 -12.87 34.04
CA GLY A 79 -3.10 -13.02 33.89
C GLY A 79 -2.67 -13.85 32.65
N GLU A 80 -3.58 -14.20 31.76
CA GLU A 80 -3.26 -14.86 30.50
C GLU A 80 -2.73 -13.82 29.50
N THR A 81 -1.69 -14.17 28.75
CA THR A 81 -1.08 -13.31 27.74
C THR A 81 -1.25 -13.90 26.34
N ALA A 82 -1.65 -13.07 25.39
CA ALA A 82 -1.75 -13.38 23.98
C ALA A 82 -0.94 -12.38 23.17
N VAL A 83 -0.30 -12.87 22.11
CA VAL A 83 0.50 -12.07 21.17
C VAL A 83 -0.10 -12.20 19.78
N SER A 84 -0.25 -11.09 19.06
CA SER A 84 -0.73 -11.13 17.68
C SER A 84 0.35 -11.64 16.73
N GLU A 85 -0.06 -12.20 15.60
CA GLU A 85 0.82 -12.28 14.44
C GLU A 85 1.24 -10.87 14.02
N PRO A 86 2.42 -10.70 13.37
CA PRO A 86 2.84 -9.44 12.80
C PRO A 86 1.84 -8.96 11.73
N ALA A 87 1.31 -7.75 11.93
CA ALA A 87 0.61 -7.02 10.89
C ALA A 87 1.55 -5.94 10.34
N TYR A 88 1.23 -5.35 9.18
CA TYR A 88 2.02 -4.24 8.67
C TYR A 88 1.15 -3.14 8.05
N PHE A 89 1.72 -1.98 7.90
CA PHE A 89 1.28 -0.96 6.97
C PHE A 89 2.49 -0.41 6.22
N GLU A 90 2.27 0.06 5.02
CA GLU A 90 3.32 0.63 4.18
C GLU A 90 2.90 2.04 3.78
N THR A 91 3.76 3.02 4.09
CA THR A 91 3.49 4.41 3.74
C THR A 91 3.57 4.63 2.23
N GLY A 92 2.74 5.54 1.75
CA GLY A 92 2.79 6.04 0.37
C GLY A 92 3.94 7.02 0.15
N LYS A 93 3.79 7.86 -0.86
CA LYS A 93 4.77 8.90 -1.18
C LYS A 93 4.82 10.03 -0.14
N MET A 94 3.81 10.16 0.68
CA MET A 94 3.65 11.26 1.62
C MET A 94 3.87 12.62 0.93
N ASP A 95 4.72 13.47 1.47
CA ASP A 95 5.03 14.80 0.90
C ASP A 95 6.06 14.77 -0.24
N ASP A 96 6.58 13.61 -0.62
CA ASP A 96 7.53 13.50 -1.72
C ASP A 96 6.92 13.93 -3.05
N SER A 97 7.71 14.64 -3.85
CA SER A 97 7.30 15.08 -5.17
C SER A 97 7.16 13.90 -6.13
N TRP A 98 6.20 13.98 -7.04
CA TRP A 98 6.09 13.02 -8.13
C TRP A 98 7.29 13.11 -9.09
N MET A 99 7.92 11.97 -9.36
CA MET A 99 8.91 11.86 -10.44
C MET A 99 8.23 11.71 -11.80
N GLY A 100 7.03 11.16 -11.82
CA GLY A 100 6.19 11.03 -13.01
C GLY A 100 5.66 12.39 -13.49
N LYS A 101 5.33 12.44 -14.78
CA LYS A 101 4.69 13.62 -15.39
C LYS A 101 3.31 13.22 -15.90
N TRP A 102 2.39 14.19 -15.95
CA TRP A 102 1.13 14.01 -16.62
C TRP A 102 1.34 13.71 -18.11
N ILE A 103 0.64 12.70 -18.59
CA ILE A 103 0.65 12.31 -20.01
C ILE A 103 -0.76 12.38 -20.55
N THR A 104 -0.90 12.72 -21.82
CA THR A 104 -2.18 12.78 -22.52
C THR A 104 -2.00 12.36 -23.98
N THR A 105 -3.12 12.16 -24.67
CA THR A 105 -3.13 11.92 -26.11
C THR A 105 -3.01 13.25 -26.87
N LYS A 106 -2.47 13.18 -28.10
CA LYS A 106 -2.42 14.34 -29.00
C LYS A 106 -3.77 14.63 -29.70
N LYS A 107 -4.70 13.69 -29.66
CA LYS A 107 -6.02 13.80 -30.31
C LYS A 107 -7.06 14.11 -29.24
N GLU A 108 -7.76 15.24 -29.39
CA GLU A 108 -8.79 15.69 -28.46
C GLU A 108 -9.99 14.74 -28.37
N ASP A 109 -10.31 14.03 -29.45
CA ASP A 109 -11.49 13.16 -29.55
C ASP A 109 -11.16 11.67 -29.28
N THR A 110 -10.07 11.37 -28.58
CA THR A 110 -9.75 9.98 -28.26
C THR A 110 -10.56 9.52 -27.06
N PHE A 111 -11.51 8.62 -27.31
CA PHE A 111 -12.21 7.88 -26.28
C PHE A 111 -11.37 6.67 -25.87
N HIS A 112 -11.21 6.45 -24.55
CA HIS A 112 -10.51 5.29 -24.01
C HIS A 112 -9.07 5.07 -24.54
N PRO A 113 -8.17 6.05 -24.38
CA PRO A 113 -6.78 5.87 -24.80
C PRO A 113 -6.11 4.74 -24.02
N LEU A 114 -5.25 3.99 -24.73
CA LEU A 114 -4.37 3.00 -24.15
C LEU A 114 -2.94 3.54 -24.13
N PHE A 115 -2.36 3.70 -22.95
CA PHE A 115 -0.97 4.08 -22.77
C PHE A 115 -0.15 2.82 -22.52
N ILE A 116 0.94 2.65 -23.27
CA ILE A 116 1.83 1.49 -23.14
C ILE A 116 3.25 1.97 -22.89
N LYS A 117 3.90 1.38 -21.89
CA LYS A 117 5.31 1.59 -21.56
C LYS A 117 6.01 0.25 -21.41
N ASN A 118 6.99 0.00 -22.25
CA ASN A 118 7.93 -1.09 -22.07
C ASN A 118 9.12 -0.61 -21.22
N PHE A 119 9.61 -1.48 -20.35
CA PHE A 119 10.77 -1.23 -19.52
C PHE A 119 11.49 -2.54 -19.19
N GLU A 120 12.76 -2.42 -18.86
CA GLU A 120 13.63 -3.56 -18.59
C GLU A 120 14.00 -3.64 -17.11
N VAL A 121 14.10 -4.84 -16.60
CA VAL A 121 14.56 -5.12 -15.24
C VAL A 121 15.75 -6.07 -15.30
N LYS A 122 16.88 -5.62 -14.72
CA LYS A 122 18.13 -6.40 -14.72
C LYS A 122 18.22 -7.44 -13.61
N LYS A 123 17.51 -7.22 -12.51
CA LYS A 123 17.49 -8.12 -11.35
C LYS A 123 16.09 -8.13 -10.74
N LYS A 124 15.70 -9.27 -10.14
CA LYS A 124 14.43 -9.31 -9.37
C LYS A 124 14.48 -8.25 -8.28
N PRO A 125 13.53 -7.30 -8.25
CA PRO A 125 13.45 -6.33 -7.17
C PRO A 125 13.02 -7.04 -5.88
N ALA A 126 13.51 -6.59 -4.74
CA ALA A 126 13.03 -7.05 -3.44
C ALA A 126 11.58 -6.60 -3.19
N SER A 127 11.23 -5.44 -3.72
CA SER A 127 9.86 -4.94 -3.75
C SER A 127 9.65 -3.99 -4.92
N ALA A 128 8.43 -3.99 -5.48
CA ALA A 128 8.04 -3.08 -6.54
C ALA A 128 6.64 -2.54 -6.26
N ARG A 129 6.46 -1.22 -6.43
CA ARG A 129 5.19 -0.53 -6.21
C ARG A 129 4.83 0.28 -7.45
N LEU A 130 3.57 0.18 -7.84
CA LEU A 130 2.98 1.05 -8.86
C LEU A 130 2.18 2.14 -8.15
N TYR A 131 2.63 3.39 -8.26
CA TYR A 131 1.90 4.59 -7.87
C TYR A 131 1.27 5.18 -9.12
N ILE A 132 -0.04 5.26 -9.17
CA ILE A 132 -0.76 5.69 -10.37
C ILE A 132 -1.90 6.63 -10.01
N CYS A 133 -1.96 7.75 -10.73
CA CYS A 133 -3.03 8.74 -10.68
C CYS A 133 -3.61 8.92 -12.08
N GLY A 134 -4.92 8.95 -12.21
CA GLY A 134 -5.60 9.12 -13.48
C GLY A 134 -6.74 10.13 -13.38
N LEU A 135 -6.76 11.11 -14.30
CA LEU A 135 -7.89 12.01 -14.48
C LEU A 135 -8.98 11.28 -15.29
N GLY A 136 -9.94 10.73 -14.59
CA GLY A 136 -10.93 9.79 -15.10
C GLY A 136 -10.78 8.41 -14.46
N LEU A 137 -11.33 7.38 -15.08
CA LEU A 137 -11.24 6.00 -14.60
C LEU A 137 -10.15 5.26 -15.35
N PHE A 138 -9.34 4.48 -14.67
CA PHE A 138 -8.31 3.68 -15.34
C PHE A 138 -8.34 2.20 -14.95
N GLU A 139 -7.79 1.38 -15.82
CA GLU A 139 -7.39 0.00 -15.55
C GLU A 139 -5.93 -0.17 -15.98
N ALA A 140 -5.09 -0.63 -15.05
CA ALA A 140 -3.69 -0.93 -15.32
C ALA A 140 -3.48 -2.43 -15.51
N LYS A 141 -2.61 -2.80 -16.46
CA LYS A 141 -2.13 -4.17 -16.67
C LYS A 141 -0.62 -4.18 -16.70
N LEU A 142 -0.03 -5.09 -15.95
CA LEU A 142 1.40 -5.35 -15.97
C LEU A 142 1.63 -6.74 -16.57
N ASN A 143 2.40 -6.79 -17.67
CA ASN A 143 2.65 -8.02 -18.42
C ASN A 143 1.37 -8.76 -18.86
N GLY A 144 0.32 -8.00 -19.17
CA GLY A 144 -0.99 -8.54 -19.57
C GLY A 144 -1.93 -8.92 -18.43
N LYS A 145 -1.44 -8.98 -17.19
CA LYS A 145 -2.25 -9.26 -15.99
C LYS A 145 -2.80 -7.95 -15.41
N LYS A 146 -4.07 -7.92 -15.04
CA LYS A 146 -4.67 -6.77 -14.35
C LYS A 146 -3.96 -6.52 -13.02
N VAL A 147 -3.64 -5.25 -12.75
CA VAL A 147 -3.08 -4.79 -11.47
C VAL A 147 -4.22 -4.41 -10.54
N GLY A 148 -4.24 -5.00 -9.35
CA GLY A 148 -5.32 -4.79 -8.38
C GLY A 148 -6.62 -5.49 -8.75
N GLU A 149 -7.57 -5.46 -7.83
CA GLU A 149 -8.91 -6.04 -8.00
C GLU A 149 -9.99 -4.96 -8.12
N GLU A 150 -9.62 -3.71 -7.91
CA GLU A 150 -10.49 -2.55 -7.91
C GLU A 150 -11.16 -2.37 -9.27
N VAL A 151 -12.36 -1.81 -9.23
CA VAL A 151 -13.13 -1.43 -10.42
C VAL A 151 -13.57 0.02 -10.28
N LEU A 152 -13.68 0.71 -11.43
CA LEU A 152 -14.11 2.12 -11.50
C LEU A 152 -13.24 3.05 -10.63
N THR A 153 -11.94 2.88 -10.72
CA THR A 153 -10.95 3.67 -9.95
C THR A 153 -10.24 4.73 -10.80
N PRO A 154 -9.74 5.80 -10.16
CA PRO A 154 -9.90 6.19 -8.76
C PRO A 154 -11.32 6.61 -8.43
N TYR A 155 -11.63 6.77 -7.15
CA TYR A 155 -12.90 7.37 -6.74
C TYR A 155 -12.99 8.83 -7.16
N TYR A 156 -14.22 9.36 -7.17
CA TYR A 156 -14.43 10.78 -7.45
C TYR A 156 -13.70 11.66 -6.44
N SER A 157 -12.97 12.64 -6.95
CA SER A 157 -12.32 13.71 -6.18
C SER A 157 -12.71 15.07 -6.74
N ASN A 158 -12.44 16.13 -6.00
CA ASN A 158 -12.54 17.47 -6.54
C ASN A 158 -11.28 17.77 -7.36
N TYR A 159 -11.34 17.49 -8.66
CA TYR A 159 -10.22 17.61 -9.61
C TYR A 159 -9.55 19.01 -9.66
N HIS A 160 -10.11 20.02 -8.99
CA HIS A 160 -9.51 21.35 -8.88
C HIS A 160 -8.65 21.51 -7.62
N ASP A 161 -8.89 20.70 -6.59
CA ASP A 161 -8.23 20.84 -5.30
C ASP A 161 -7.28 19.67 -5.02
N GLU A 162 -7.72 18.44 -5.28
CA GLU A 162 -6.92 17.25 -5.00
C GLU A 162 -7.23 16.10 -5.94
N GLU A 163 -6.21 15.27 -6.18
CA GLU A 163 -6.30 14.06 -6.97
C GLU A 163 -5.88 12.85 -6.17
N GLN A 164 -6.68 11.79 -6.25
CA GLN A 164 -6.35 10.53 -5.61
C GLN A 164 -5.41 9.72 -6.47
N TYR A 165 -4.36 9.19 -5.86
CA TYR A 165 -3.55 8.14 -6.46
C TYR A 165 -3.79 6.80 -5.77
N LEU A 166 -3.54 5.73 -6.50
CA LEU A 166 -3.57 4.37 -5.97
C LEU A 166 -2.17 3.80 -5.92
N THR A 167 -1.95 2.92 -4.96
CA THR A 167 -0.67 2.20 -4.80
C THR A 167 -0.94 0.71 -4.83
N PHE A 168 -0.19 0.01 -5.68
CA PHE A 168 -0.28 -1.44 -5.83
C PHE A 168 1.07 -2.10 -5.56
N ASP A 169 1.06 -3.21 -4.85
CA ASP A 169 2.21 -4.12 -4.80
C ASP A 169 2.23 -4.93 -6.10
N VAL A 170 3.26 -4.72 -6.91
CA VAL A 170 3.46 -5.40 -8.18
C VAL A 170 4.73 -6.25 -8.20
N THR A 171 5.27 -6.56 -7.02
CA THR A 171 6.54 -7.28 -6.87
C THR A 171 6.55 -8.60 -7.61
N GLU A 172 5.48 -9.38 -7.48
CA GLU A 172 5.38 -10.71 -8.12
C GLU A 172 4.95 -10.64 -9.60
N ASP A 173 4.44 -9.49 -10.06
CA ASP A 173 4.03 -9.29 -11.45
C ASP A 173 5.19 -8.82 -12.35
N ILE A 174 6.32 -8.40 -11.76
CA ILE A 174 7.54 -8.04 -12.47
C ILE A 174 8.27 -9.29 -12.94
N LYS A 175 8.44 -9.40 -14.25
CA LYS A 175 9.32 -10.42 -14.83
C LYS A 175 10.77 -10.09 -14.52
N ASN A 176 11.51 -11.08 -14.12
CA ASN A 176 12.95 -11.02 -13.91
C ASN A 176 13.68 -11.96 -14.87
N ILE A 177 14.98 -11.87 -14.88
CA ILE A 177 15.83 -12.82 -15.59
C ILE A 177 15.74 -14.16 -14.86
N ASP A 178 15.27 -15.20 -15.54
CA ASP A 178 15.43 -16.57 -15.06
C ASP A 178 16.93 -16.91 -15.10
N ASN A 179 17.49 -17.26 -13.94
CA ASN A 179 18.92 -17.64 -13.79
C ASN A 179 19.35 -18.84 -14.65
N HIS A 180 18.48 -19.36 -15.51
CA HIS A 180 18.69 -20.51 -16.36
C HIS A 180 19.03 -20.17 -17.83
N THR A 181 19.02 -18.88 -18.20
CA THR A 181 19.37 -18.47 -19.58
C THR A 181 20.60 -17.56 -19.55
N GLU A 182 21.77 -18.12 -19.77
CA GLU A 182 23.07 -17.43 -19.79
C GLU A 182 23.21 -16.29 -20.83
N MET A 183 22.15 -15.97 -21.61
CA MET A 183 22.18 -14.99 -22.69
C MET A 183 21.26 -13.78 -22.54
N GLN A 184 20.43 -13.69 -21.50
CA GLN A 184 19.58 -12.52 -21.28
C GLN A 184 20.10 -11.67 -20.12
N GLU A 185 20.55 -10.47 -20.42
CA GLU A 185 20.99 -9.47 -19.40
C GLU A 185 19.83 -8.72 -18.76
N THR A 186 18.63 -8.71 -19.36
CA THR A 186 17.44 -7.97 -18.90
C THR A 186 16.16 -8.75 -19.18
N ALA A 187 15.14 -8.56 -18.32
CA ALA A 187 13.78 -9.02 -18.58
C ALA A 187 12.89 -7.85 -19.02
N GLU A 188 12.25 -7.99 -20.16
CA GLU A 188 11.32 -6.99 -20.68
C GLU A 188 9.95 -7.10 -20.00
N ASN A 189 9.48 -5.95 -19.51
CA ASN A 189 8.19 -5.78 -18.87
C ASN A 189 7.36 -4.73 -19.63
N GLN A 190 6.05 -4.86 -19.56
CA GLN A 190 5.12 -3.93 -20.19
C GLN A 190 4.04 -3.49 -19.19
N LEU A 191 3.95 -2.18 -18.96
CA LEU A 191 2.82 -1.55 -18.29
C LEU A 191 1.88 -0.98 -19.34
N ALA A 192 0.61 -1.38 -19.30
CA ALA A 192 -0.47 -0.88 -20.15
C ALA A 192 -1.57 -0.28 -19.27
N VAL A 193 -2.01 0.95 -19.57
CA VAL A 193 -3.04 1.66 -18.83
C VAL A 193 -4.13 2.10 -19.79
N SER A 194 -5.33 1.59 -19.61
CA SER A 194 -6.54 2.07 -20.29
C SER A 194 -7.15 3.19 -19.47
N LEU A 195 -7.50 4.30 -20.09
CA LEU A 195 -8.11 5.46 -19.43
C LEU A 195 -9.51 5.71 -20.00
N GLY A 196 -10.50 5.75 -19.13
CA GLY A 196 -11.86 6.19 -19.45
C GLY A 196 -12.09 7.63 -18.98
N ASN A 197 -13.02 8.34 -19.60
CA ASN A 197 -13.32 9.72 -19.24
C ASN A 197 -13.80 9.90 -17.80
N GLY A 198 -14.51 8.91 -17.26
CA GLY A 198 -15.06 8.98 -15.91
C GLY A 198 -15.80 10.29 -15.67
N TRP A 199 -15.68 10.80 -14.47
CA TRP A 199 -16.28 12.08 -14.06
C TRP A 199 -15.49 13.29 -14.55
N TYR A 200 -14.21 13.15 -14.89
CA TYR A 200 -13.32 14.24 -15.30
C TYR A 200 -13.78 14.95 -16.59
N LYS A 201 -14.28 14.19 -17.57
CA LYS A 201 -14.83 14.73 -18.82
C LYS A 201 -16.35 14.56 -18.93
N GLY A 202 -17.02 14.19 -17.85
CA GLY A 202 -18.47 14.09 -17.81
C GLY A 202 -19.11 15.45 -18.00
N LYS A 203 -20.11 15.54 -18.88
CA LYS A 203 -21.02 16.69 -18.94
C LYS A 203 -22.23 16.32 -18.07
N PHE A 204 -22.46 17.04 -17.01
CA PHE A 204 -23.66 16.98 -16.18
C PHE A 204 -24.59 18.11 -16.56
#